data_f5011e6ce304c6200d32314130cd6b48
#
_entry.id   f5011e6ce304c6200d32314130cd6b48
#
_cell.length_a   1.000
_cell.length_b   1.000
_cell.length_c   1.000
_cell.angle_alpha   90.00
_cell.angle_beta   90.00
_cell.angle_gamma   90.00
#
_symmetry.space_group_name_H-M   'P 1'
#
loop_
_entity.id
_entity.type
_entity.pdbx_description
1 polymer ?
#
loop_
_entity_poly.entity_id
_entity_poly.type
_entity_poly.pdbx_seq_one_letter_code
_entity_poly.pdbx_strand_id
1 'polypeptide(L)'
;KDMIGAVAALTRWGTQVACLPMNEAILFHRDTIAEFIAHGCGGLTIKSRGTLRSRLLRVAEAVLPASQRVTRLTPLNFDRAMSPYTTTEIRKLHSWAEGQTTPMRRMESRAIVALGVGGGLANRDINHLLAGDIQVDPAGVLLHVRRADSSRYVPLLVSYEKAIVDLVAVKGPGDYFVGSRRVTASANWLNQTIAKSRPEGAFRPSPVRMRNTWIVHHLITGTPLGPLAGAAGLDTFRTIEKLLQFVPVPSHSEIRHSMRRALQMIS
;
A
#
# COMPACT_ATOMS: atom_id res chain seq x y z
N LYS A 1 22.10 -8.11 2.89
CA LYS A 1 22.19 -7.52 4.25
C LYS A 1 21.07 -8.03 5.18
N ASP A 2 19.85 -8.05 4.76
CA ASP A 2 18.68 -8.36 5.60
C ASP A 2 18.54 -9.83 6.04
N MET A 3 19.08 -10.78 5.25
CA MET A 3 19.07 -12.19 5.63
C MET A 3 20.11 -12.50 6.73
N ILE A 4 21.29 -11.89 6.64
CA ILE A 4 22.34 -12.04 7.66
C ILE A 4 21.86 -11.59 9.04
N GLY A 5 21.16 -10.46 9.11
CA GLY A 5 20.56 -9.97 10.34
C GLY A 5 19.53 -10.93 10.93
N ALA A 6 18.72 -11.57 10.07
CA ALA A 6 17.74 -12.57 10.50
C ALA A 6 18.42 -13.82 11.09
N VAL A 7 19.44 -14.32 10.40
CA VAL A 7 20.23 -15.48 10.85
C VAL A 7 20.93 -15.16 12.18
N ALA A 8 21.62 -14.01 12.27
CA ALA A 8 22.32 -13.62 13.48
C ALA A 8 21.38 -13.50 14.71
N ALA A 9 20.16 -12.99 14.49
CA ALA A 9 19.15 -12.89 15.54
C ALA A 9 18.67 -14.26 16.02
N LEU A 10 18.37 -15.18 15.09
CA LEU A 10 18.00 -16.57 15.41
C LEU A 10 19.11 -17.30 16.14
N THR A 11 20.34 -17.22 15.62
CA THR A 11 21.51 -17.90 16.21
C THR A 11 21.77 -17.40 17.63
N ARG A 12 21.76 -16.10 17.84
CA ARG A 12 21.95 -15.51 19.19
C ARG A 12 20.88 -15.98 20.16
N TRP A 13 19.61 -15.92 19.76
CA TRP A 13 18.51 -16.37 20.61
C TRP A 13 18.62 -17.88 20.88
N GLY A 14 18.86 -18.68 19.84
CA GLY A 14 18.98 -20.13 19.94
C GLY A 14 20.10 -20.55 20.92
N THR A 15 21.26 -19.94 20.81
CA THR A 15 22.41 -20.30 21.66
C THR A 15 22.37 -19.68 23.06
N GLN A 16 21.94 -18.44 23.19
CA GLN A 16 22.01 -17.69 24.47
C GLN A 16 20.75 -17.80 25.31
N VAL A 17 19.58 -17.99 24.70
CA VAL A 17 18.28 -18.03 25.41
C VAL A 17 17.70 -19.45 25.41
N ALA A 18 17.65 -20.11 24.25
CA ALA A 18 17.09 -21.45 24.13
C ALA A 18 18.11 -22.55 24.42
N CYS A 19 19.39 -22.20 24.65
CA CYS A 19 20.49 -23.14 24.94
C CYS A 19 20.63 -24.27 23.91
N LEU A 20 20.33 -23.99 22.65
CA LEU A 20 20.43 -24.94 21.56
C LEU A 20 21.87 -25.07 21.07
N PRO A 21 22.31 -26.27 20.62
CA PRO A 21 23.63 -26.45 20.02
C PRO A 21 23.72 -25.66 18.71
N MET A 22 24.93 -25.22 18.37
CA MET A 22 25.26 -24.51 17.13
C MET A 22 25.25 -25.50 15.95
N ASN A 23 24.08 -25.97 15.58
CA ASN A 23 23.86 -26.93 14.51
C ASN A 23 22.80 -26.42 13.55
N GLU A 24 23.09 -26.43 12.25
CA GLU A 24 22.21 -25.91 11.21
C GLU A 24 20.85 -26.61 11.20
N ALA A 25 20.84 -27.94 11.32
CA ALA A 25 19.62 -28.74 11.30
C ALA A 25 18.70 -28.41 12.50
N ILE A 26 19.28 -28.06 13.63
CA ILE A 26 18.52 -27.69 14.85
C ILE A 26 18.08 -26.23 14.80
N LEU A 27 18.98 -25.31 14.45
CA LEU A 27 18.69 -23.88 14.44
C LEU A 27 17.68 -23.50 13.35
N PHE A 28 17.80 -24.12 12.17
CA PHE A 28 16.88 -23.86 11.06
C PHE A 28 15.70 -24.83 11.01
N HIS A 29 15.56 -25.68 12.05
CA HIS A 29 14.37 -26.51 12.16
C HIS A 29 13.12 -25.61 12.27
N ARG A 30 12.05 -26.06 11.66
CA ARG A 30 10.79 -25.28 11.56
C ARG A 30 10.25 -24.88 12.94
N ASP A 31 10.32 -25.78 13.92
CA ASP A 31 9.77 -25.53 15.24
C ASP A 31 10.66 -24.55 16.03
N THR A 32 11.97 -24.63 15.85
CA THR A 32 12.93 -23.64 16.39
C THR A 32 12.67 -22.24 15.83
N ILE A 33 12.44 -22.13 14.51
CA ILE A 33 12.07 -20.85 13.87
C ILE A 33 10.72 -20.35 14.42
N ALA A 34 9.73 -21.23 14.57
CA ALA A 34 8.42 -20.87 15.10
C ALA A 34 8.50 -20.37 16.54
N GLU A 35 9.25 -21.04 17.39
CA GLU A 35 9.49 -20.67 18.78
C GLU A 35 10.24 -19.34 18.92
N PHE A 36 11.28 -19.15 18.11
CA PHE A 36 11.98 -17.87 18.03
C PHE A 36 11.03 -16.72 17.65
N ILE A 37 10.18 -16.91 16.66
CA ILE A 37 9.21 -15.87 16.23
C ILE A 37 8.17 -15.59 17.32
N ALA A 38 7.77 -16.61 18.08
CA ALA A 38 6.81 -16.47 19.18
C ALA A 38 7.42 -15.75 20.39
N HIS A 39 8.60 -16.18 20.80
CA HIS A 39 9.19 -15.81 22.10
C HIS A 39 10.47 -14.97 21.99
N GLY A 40 11.26 -15.11 20.93
CA GLY A 40 12.54 -14.39 20.74
C GLY A 40 12.40 -12.99 20.13
N CYS A 41 11.22 -12.59 19.72
CA CYS A 41 10.97 -11.34 18.95
C CYS A 41 10.11 -10.33 19.72
N GLY A 42 10.26 -10.21 21.02
CA GLY A 42 9.38 -9.43 21.91
C GLY A 42 9.14 -7.97 21.54
N GLY A 43 10.07 -7.29 20.90
CA GLY A 43 9.93 -5.87 20.50
C GLY A 43 9.43 -5.65 19.06
N LEU A 44 9.20 -6.71 18.28
CA LEU A 44 8.85 -6.59 16.87
C LEU A 44 7.33 -6.56 16.65
N THR A 45 6.89 -5.74 15.68
CA THR A 45 5.50 -5.77 15.22
C THR A 45 5.20 -7.12 14.57
N ILE A 46 3.91 -7.51 14.56
CA ILE A 46 3.45 -8.74 13.92
C ILE A 46 3.94 -8.84 12.47
N LYS A 47 3.86 -7.74 11.70
CA LYS A 47 4.35 -7.67 10.31
C LYS A 47 5.86 -7.93 10.22
N SER A 48 6.65 -7.35 11.13
CA SER A 48 8.10 -7.55 11.18
C SER A 48 8.45 -9.00 11.51
N ARG A 49 7.72 -9.63 12.44
CA ARG A 49 7.86 -11.06 12.76
C ARG A 49 7.58 -11.94 11.55
N GLY A 50 6.53 -11.63 10.76
CA GLY A 50 6.22 -12.37 9.52
C GLY A 50 7.29 -12.25 8.46
N THR A 51 7.87 -11.06 8.27
CA THR A 51 8.99 -10.84 7.36
C THR A 51 10.23 -11.60 7.81
N LEU A 52 10.54 -11.56 9.11
CA LEU A 52 11.66 -12.26 9.71
C LEU A 52 11.52 -13.78 9.53
N ARG A 53 10.33 -14.33 9.83
CA ARG A 53 10.01 -15.75 9.60
C ARG A 53 10.20 -16.15 8.15
N SER A 54 9.69 -15.37 7.19
CA SER A 54 9.83 -15.67 5.77
C SER A 54 11.29 -15.70 5.31
N ARG A 55 12.13 -14.82 5.85
CA ARG A 55 13.57 -14.79 5.58
C ARG A 55 14.26 -16.03 6.13
N LEU A 56 13.98 -16.41 7.38
CA LEU A 56 14.56 -17.58 8.02
C LEU A 56 14.15 -18.88 7.31
N LEU A 57 12.90 -19.02 6.89
CA LEU A 57 12.45 -20.18 6.13
C LEU A 57 13.14 -20.30 4.77
N ARG A 58 13.39 -19.17 4.07
CA ARG A 58 14.20 -19.21 2.82
C ARG A 58 15.64 -19.64 3.06
N VAL A 59 16.24 -19.23 4.18
CA VAL A 59 17.58 -19.71 4.55
C VAL A 59 17.53 -21.20 4.88
N ALA A 60 16.54 -21.66 5.63
CA ALA A 60 16.34 -23.08 5.92
C ALA A 60 16.19 -23.92 4.63
N GLU A 61 15.43 -23.44 3.64
CA GLU A 61 15.29 -24.10 2.34
C GLU A 61 16.63 -24.20 1.57
N ALA A 62 17.52 -23.23 1.75
CA ALA A 62 18.83 -23.23 1.08
C ALA A 62 19.88 -24.09 1.79
N VAL A 63 19.83 -24.16 3.12
CA VAL A 63 20.85 -24.80 3.97
C VAL A 63 20.50 -26.27 4.28
N LEU A 64 19.22 -26.58 4.48
CA LEU A 64 18.80 -27.93 4.86
C LEU A 64 18.65 -28.86 3.65
N PRO A 65 18.97 -30.15 3.80
CA PRO A 65 18.73 -31.16 2.78
C PRO A 65 17.23 -31.32 2.50
N ALA A 66 16.89 -31.79 1.29
CA ALA A 66 15.50 -31.87 0.82
C ALA A 66 14.58 -32.67 1.76
N SER A 67 15.08 -33.69 2.44
CA SER A 67 14.35 -34.51 3.42
C SER A 67 13.94 -33.72 4.69
N GLN A 68 14.61 -32.62 5.00
CA GLN A 68 14.37 -31.80 6.18
C GLN A 68 13.70 -30.44 5.83
N ARG A 69 13.42 -30.21 4.53
CA ARG A 69 12.75 -28.98 4.08
C ARG A 69 11.30 -28.97 4.52
N VAL A 70 10.89 -27.80 4.92
CA VAL A 70 9.56 -27.55 5.48
C VAL A 70 8.49 -27.63 4.41
N THR A 71 7.49 -28.46 4.62
CA THR A 71 6.20 -28.35 3.93
C THR A 71 5.59 -26.97 4.24
N ARG A 72 4.94 -26.33 3.26
CA ARG A 72 4.37 -24.98 3.36
C ARG A 72 3.71 -24.74 4.72
N LEU A 73 4.27 -23.80 5.49
CA LEU A 73 3.66 -23.35 6.72
C LEU A 73 2.47 -22.44 6.41
N THR A 74 1.41 -22.55 7.19
CA THR A 74 0.30 -21.59 7.16
C THR A 74 0.86 -20.17 7.33
N PRO A 75 0.58 -19.23 6.42
CA PRO A 75 1.01 -17.85 6.59
C PRO A 75 0.54 -17.32 7.94
N LEU A 76 1.40 -16.61 8.65
CA LEU A 76 0.93 -15.81 9.79
C LEU A 76 -0.07 -14.82 9.23
N ASN A 77 -1.31 -14.85 9.75
CA ASN A 77 -2.42 -14.09 9.20
C ASN A 77 -2.22 -12.59 9.47
N PHE A 78 -1.53 -11.89 8.54
CA PHE A 78 -1.38 -10.42 8.50
C PHE A 78 -2.39 -9.75 7.59
N ASP A 79 -3.41 -10.50 7.23
CA ASP A 79 -4.20 -10.25 6.03
C ASP A 79 -5.42 -9.36 6.26
N ARG A 80 -5.49 -8.64 7.38
CA ARG A 80 -6.51 -7.62 7.54
C ARG A 80 -6.12 -6.39 6.70
N ALA A 81 -6.85 -6.15 5.63
CA ALA A 81 -6.69 -4.91 4.87
C ALA A 81 -6.88 -3.72 5.82
N MET A 82 -6.04 -2.71 5.71
CA MET A 82 -6.25 -1.46 6.44
C MET A 82 -7.58 -0.86 5.99
N SER A 83 -8.44 -0.50 6.94
CA SER A 83 -9.75 0.10 6.66
C SER A 83 -9.64 1.35 5.79
N PRO A 84 -10.58 1.58 4.87
CA PRO A 84 -10.69 2.85 4.16
C PRO A 84 -10.91 3.99 5.15
N TYR A 85 -10.70 5.22 4.71
CA TYR A 85 -11.04 6.40 5.48
C TYR A 85 -12.56 6.62 5.48
N THR A 86 -13.08 6.99 6.64
CA THR A 86 -14.45 7.49 6.78
C THR A 86 -14.54 8.94 6.26
N THR A 87 -15.74 9.44 6.00
CA THR A 87 -15.97 10.83 5.60
C THR A 87 -15.36 11.83 6.61
N THR A 88 -15.44 11.55 7.89
CA THR A 88 -14.84 12.40 8.94
C THR A 88 -13.30 12.36 8.86
N GLU A 89 -12.71 11.21 8.61
CA GLU A 89 -11.26 11.11 8.46
C GLU A 89 -10.77 11.73 7.15
N ILE A 90 -11.55 11.69 6.06
CA ILE A 90 -11.26 12.43 4.81
C ILE A 90 -11.20 13.93 5.10
N ARG A 91 -12.14 14.46 5.88
CA ARG A 91 -12.08 15.87 6.32
C ARG A 91 -10.79 16.17 7.10
N LYS A 92 -10.35 15.26 7.98
CA LYS A 92 -9.06 15.40 8.68
C LYS A 92 -7.85 15.35 7.72
N LEU A 93 -7.90 14.59 6.62
CA LEU A 93 -6.87 14.63 5.59
C LEU A 93 -6.77 16.02 4.94
N HIS A 94 -7.90 16.62 4.60
CA HIS A 94 -7.94 17.98 4.05
C HIS A 94 -7.42 19.01 5.06
N SER A 95 -7.88 18.96 6.30
CA SER A 95 -7.41 19.83 7.38
C SER A 95 -5.89 19.67 7.62
N TRP A 96 -5.37 18.45 7.60
CA TRP A 96 -3.94 18.19 7.64
C TRP A 96 -3.19 18.86 6.48
N ALA A 97 -3.72 18.79 5.26
CA ALA A 97 -3.08 19.39 4.09
C ALA A 97 -3.06 20.93 4.20
N GLU A 98 -4.15 21.53 4.65
CA GLU A 98 -4.25 22.98 4.88
C GLU A 98 -3.37 23.47 6.04
N GLY A 99 -3.18 22.66 7.06
CA GLY A 99 -2.38 22.98 8.24
C GLY A 99 -0.88 23.02 8.01
N GLN A 100 -0.37 22.76 6.78
CA GLN A 100 1.06 22.76 6.51
C GLN A 100 1.65 24.18 6.48
N THR A 101 2.94 24.30 6.85
CA THR A 101 3.60 25.57 7.21
C THR A 101 3.76 26.56 6.05
N THR A 102 3.99 26.08 4.82
CA THR A 102 4.23 26.95 3.66
C THR A 102 3.18 26.76 2.56
N PRO A 103 2.93 27.75 1.70
CA PRO A 103 2.01 27.60 0.58
C PRO A 103 2.32 26.40 -0.30
N MET A 104 3.59 26.19 -0.65
CA MET A 104 4.01 25.05 -1.46
C MET A 104 3.76 23.71 -0.75
N ARG A 105 4.04 23.60 0.55
CA ARG A 105 3.72 22.39 1.32
C ARG A 105 2.22 22.12 1.41
N ARG A 106 1.40 23.15 1.50
CA ARG A 106 -0.06 22.99 1.44
C ARG A 106 -0.50 22.46 0.08
N MET A 107 -0.03 23.04 -1.01
CA MET A 107 -0.33 22.57 -2.37
C MET A 107 0.12 21.11 -2.57
N GLU A 108 1.34 20.77 -2.20
CA GLU A 108 1.85 19.39 -2.30
C GLU A 108 1.06 18.42 -1.40
N SER A 109 0.66 18.83 -0.21
CA SER A 109 -0.14 17.98 0.69
C SER A 109 -1.55 17.75 0.17
N ARG A 110 -2.20 18.78 -0.42
CA ARG A 110 -3.47 18.63 -1.13
C ARG A 110 -3.34 17.65 -2.31
N ALA A 111 -2.26 17.79 -3.08
CA ALA A 111 -1.99 16.88 -4.19
C ALA A 111 -1.73 15.44 -3.72
N ILE A 112 -1.03 15.22 -2.60
CA ILE A 112 -0.85 13.89 -2.00
C ILE A 112 -2.21 13.27 -1.65
N VAL A 113 -3.12 14.04 -1.05
CA VAL A 113 -4.49 13.56 -0.76
C VAL A 113 -5.24 13.26 -2.05
N ALA A 114 -5.16 14.13 -3.05
CA ALA A 114 -5.80 13.95 -4.36
C ALA A 114 -5.29 12.70 -5.08
N LEU A 115 -3.98 12.48 -5.14
CA LEU A 115 -3.39 11.30 -5.75
C LEU A 115 -3.76 10.01 -5.01
N GLY A 116 -3.87 10.06 -3.68
CA GLY A 116 -4.18 8.88 -2.88
C GLY A 116 -5.67 8.56 -2.81
N VAL A 117 -6.53 9.55 -2.50
CA VAL A 117 -7.98 9.36 -2.34
C VAL A 117 -8.72 9.58 -3.66
N GLY A 118 -8.25 10.50 -4.51
CA GLY A 118 -8.87 10.82 -5.79
C GLY A 118 -8.40 9.93 -6.94
N GLY A 119 -7.14 9.43 -6.90
CA GLY A 119 -6.54 8.62 -7.96
C GLY A 119 -6.12 7.23 -7.53
N GLY A 120 -6.23 6.87 -6.27
CA GLY A 120 -5.87 5.54 -5.76
C GLY A 120 -4.41 5.14 -5.99
N LEU A 121 -3.49 6.09 -6.17
CA LEU A 121 -2.10 5.80 -6.45
C LEU A 121 -1.41 5.13 -5.25
N ALA A 122 -0.59 4.12 -5.53
CA ALA A 122 0.25 3.53 -4.51
C ALA A 122 1.40 4.48 -4.12
N ASN A 123 1.96 4.30 -2.92
CA ASN A 123 3.11 5.08 -2.45
C ASN A 123 4.26 5.14 -3.48
N ARG A 124 4.57 4.01 -4.11
CA ARG A 124 5.60 3.94 -5.15
C ARG A 124 5.25 4.82 -6.35
N ASP A 125 4.00 4.81 -6.79
CA ASP A 125 3.56 5.57 -7.97
C ASP A 125 3.66 7.09 -7.69
N ILE A 126 3.20 7.54 -6.51
CA ILE A 126 3.32 8.94 -6.08
C ILE A 126 4.78 9.38 -6.00
N ASN A 127 5.66 8.49 -5.55
CA ASN A 127 7.10 8.79 -5.44
C ASN A 127 7.80 8.98 -6.79
N HIS A 128 7.25 8.48 -7.89
CA HIS A 128 7.87 8.53 -9.21
C HIS A 128 7.13 9.42 -10.21
N LEU A 129 5.95 9.92 -9.87
CA LEU A 129 5.12 10.75 -10.74
C LEU A 129 5.81 12.08 -11.03
N LEU A 130 5.94 12.41 -12.31
CA LEU A 130 6.42 13.72 -12.79
C LEU A 130 5.23 14.62 -13.14
N ALA A 131 5.43 15.92 -13.14
CA ALA A 131 4.41 16.87 -13.54
C ALA A 131 3.98 16.67 -15.01
N GLY A 132 4.90 16.31 -15.88
CA GLY A 132 4.60 15.96 -17.29
C GLY A 132 3.84 14.67 -17.50
N ASP A 133 3.62 13.86 -16.46
CA ASP A 133 2.77 12.67 -16.51
C ASP A 133 1.28 12.98 -16.27
N ILE A 134 0.94 14.26 -16.08
CA ILE A 134 -0.42 14.69 -15.79
C ILE A 134 -1.00 15.38 -17.00
N GLN A 135 -2.07 14.84 -17.53
CA GLN A 135 -2.83 15.44 -18.61
C GLN A 135 -4.07 16.13 -18.03
N VAL A 136 -4.29 17.37 -18.46
CA VAL A 136 -5.48 18.15 -18.09
C VAL A 136 -6.18 18.55 -19.37
N ASP A 137 -7.39 18.07 -19.57
CA ASP A 137 -8.20 18.32 -20.76
C ASP A 137 -9.69 18.54 -20.39
N PRO A 138 -10.58 18.81 -21.36
CA PRO A 138 -12.01 18.99 -21.08
C PRO A 138 -12.70 17.76 -20.46
N ALA A 139 -12.13 16.56 -20.57
CA ALA A 139 -12.66 15.35 -19.96
C ALA A 139 -12.21 15.18 -18.50
N GLY A 140 -11.27 16.02 -18.04
CA GLY A 140 -10.79 16.04 -16.66
C GLY A 140 -9.28 15.80 -16.54
N VAL A 141 -8.85 15.36 -15.37
CA VAL A 141 -7.44 15.06 -15.07
C VAL A 141 -7.16 13.57 -15.24
N LEU A 142 -6.17 13.25 -16.08
CA LEU A 142 -5.69 11.91 -16.32
C LEU A 142 -4.23 11.76 -15.89
N LEU A 143 -3.94 10.78 -15.04
CA LEU A 143 -2.61 10.50 -14.50
C LEU A 143 -1.97 9.36 -15.30
N HIS A 144 -0.81 9.60 -15.92
CA HIS A 144 -0.02 8.55 -16.58
C HIS A 144 0.98 7.96 -15.59
N VAL A 145 0.70 6.79 -15.05
CA VAL A 145 1.57 6.10 -14.09
C VAL A 145 2.51 5.18 -14.82
N ARG A 146 3.79 5.56 -14.90
CA ARG A 146 4.86 4.77 -15.55
C ARG A 146 5.54 3.85 -14.55
N ARG A 147 5.77 2.60 -14.96
CA ARG A 147 6.59 1.61 -14.28
C ARG A 147 7.57 1.01 -15.27
N ALA A 148 8.65 0.37 -14.79
CA ALA A 148 9.64 -0.24 -15.66
C ALA A 148 9.03 -1.22 -16.68
N ASP A 149 8.06 -2.04 -16.23
CA ASP A 149 7.50 -3.12 -17.04
C ASP A 149 6.05 -2.85 -17.50
N SER A 150 5.45 -1.72 -17.11
CA SER A 150 4.05 -1.39 -17.43
C SER A 150 3.76 0.09 -17.28
N SER A 151 2.79 0.56 -18.05
CA SER A 151 2.22 1.89 -17.84
C SER A 151 0.70 1.79 -17.78
N ARG A 152 0.06 2.73 -17.10
CA ARG A 152 -1.38 2.81 -17.03
C ARG A 152 -1.86 4.24 -16.88
N TYR A 153 -3.09 4.47 -17.28
CA TYR A 153 -3.77 5.73 -17.09
C TYR A 153 -4.79 5.62 -15.98
N VAL A 154 -4.85 6.64 -15.12
CA VAL A 154 -5.77 6.70 -13.98
C VAL A 154 -6.55 8.00 -14.06
N PRO A 155 -7.86 7.96 -14.36
CA PRO A 155 -8.71 9.14 -14.25
C PRO A 155 -8.82 9.57 -12.79
N LEU A 156 -8.72 10.87 -12.54
CA LEU A 156 -8.86 11.42 -11.20
C LEU A 156 -10.34 11.67 -10.89
N LEU A 157 -10.75 11.48 -9.65
CA LEU A 157 -12.08 11.89 -9.22
C LEU A 157 -12.22 13.42 -9.30
N VAL A 158 -13.30 13.90 -9.90
CA VAL A 158 -13.58 15.33 -10.18
C VAL A 158 -13.36 16.23 -8.95
N SER A 159 -13.79 15.79 -7.77
CA SER A 159 -13.64 16.55 -6.53
C SER A 159 -12.19 16.83 -6.11
N TYR A 160 -11.22 16.15 -6.72
CA TYR A 160 -9.79 16.28 -6.42
C TYR A 160 -8.97 16.96 -7.53
N GLU A 161 -9.57 17.24 -8.69
CA GLU A 161 -8.88 17.78 -9.86
C GLU A 161 -8.24 19.14 -9.58
N LYS A 162 -8.97 20.04 -8.89
CA LYS A 162 -8.46 21.38 -8.57
C LYS A 162 -7.10 21.32 -7.89
N ALA A 163 -6.90 20.42 -6.94
CA ALA A 163 -5.63 20.31 -6.20
C ALA A 163 -4.46 19.89 -7.11
N ILE A 164 -4.74 19.11 -8.14
CA ILE A 164 -3.74 18.69 -9.14
C ILE A 164 -3.44 19.81 -10.11
N VAL A 165 -4.48 20.46 -10.66
CA VAL A 165 -4.36 21.57 -11.61
C VAL A 165 -3.57 22.73 -10.98
N ASP A 166 -3.90 23.12 -9.75
CA ASP A 166 -3.22 24.19 -9.02
C ASP A 166 -1.70 23.91 -8.88
N LEU A 167 -1.32 22.64 -8.65
CA LEU A 167 0.09 22.27 -8.50
C LEU A 167 0.81 22.14 -9.86
N VAL A 168 0.14 21.58 -10.88
CA VAL A 168 0.69 21.49 -12.24
C VAL A 168 1.08 22.86 -12.77
N ALA A 169 0.26 23.89 -12.51
CA ALA A 169 0.48 25.26 -12.99
C ALA A 169 1.81 25.88 -12.51
N VAL A 170 2.43 25.35 -11.44
CA VAL A 170 3.66 25.88 -10.83
C VAL A 170 4.85 24.93 -10.94
N LYS A 171 4.72 23.81 -11.68
CA LYS A 171 5.74 22.79 -11.85
C LYS A 171 6.23 22.72 -13.29
N GLY A 172 7.52 22.47 -13.47
CA GLY A 172 8.08 22.09 -14.77
C GLY A 172 7.75 20.63 -15.10
N PRO A 173 7.58 20.26 -16.39
CA PRO A 173 7.17 18.91 -16.78
C PRO A 173 8.16 17.81 -16.33
N GLY A 174 9.44 18.12 -16.16
CA GLY A 174 10.47 17.21 -15.64
C GLY A 174 10.56 17.12 -14.11
N ASP A 175 9.82 17.97 -13.40
CA ASP A 175 9.86 17.98 -11.94
C ASP A 175 9.08 16.79 -11.37
N TYR A 176 9.54 16.26 -10.22
CA TYR A 176 8.68 15.39 -9.42
C TYR A 176 7.44 16.16 -9.00
N PHE A 177 6.28 15.57 -9.27
CA PHE A 177 5.00 16.25 -9.03
C PHE A 177 4.82 16.68 -7.58
N VAL A 178 5.20 15.83 -6.64
CA VAL A 178 5.29 16.17 -5.22
C VAL A 178 6.73 16.14 -4.75
N GLY A 179 7.12 17.09 -3.90
CA GLY A 179 8.51 17.22 -3.43
C GLY A 179 9.38 18.09 -4.32
N SER A 180 9.11 19.39 -4.38
CA SER A 180 9.73 20.41 -5.26
C SER A 180 11.25 20.47 -5.27
N ARG A 181 11.93 19.88 -4.29
CA ARG A 181 13.40 19.91 -4.19
C ARG A 181 14.04 18.53 -4.43
N ARG A 182 13.29 17.60 -4.98
CA ARG A 182 13.80 16.25 -5.21
C ARG A 182 14.58 16.21 -6.51
N VAL A 183 15.77 15.63 -6.44
CA VAL A 183 16.61 15.36 -7.61
C VAL A 183 16.52 13.89 -8.03
N THR A 184 16.22 13.00 -7.06
CA THR A 184 16.15 11.55 -7.30
C THR A 184 14.91 10.92 -6.67
N ALA A 185 14.41 9.86 -7.29
CA ALA A 185 13.34 9.07 -6.73
C ALA A 185 13.80 8.32 -5.46
N SER A 186 12.97 8.31 -4.44
CA SER A 186 13.21 7.52 -3.22
C SER A 186 11.95 6.76 -2.85
N ALA A 187 12.08 5.45 -2.65
CA ALA A 187 10.96 4.58 -2.31
C ALA A 187 10.22 4.99 -1.02
N ASN A 188 10.91 5.63 -0.09
CA ASN A 188 10.37 6.01 1.22
C ASN A 188 10.06 7.51 1.35
N TRP A 189 10.24 8.31 0.30
CA TRP A 189 10.11 9.76 0.38
C TRP A 189 8.75 10.21 0.94
N LEU A 190 7.66 9.68 0.40
CA LEU A 190 6.29 10.05 0.84
C LEU A 190 6.06 9.74 2.32
N ASN A 191 6.46 8.55 2.77
CA ASN A 191 6.31 8.17 4.18
C ASN A 191 7.15 9.07 5.10
N GLN A 192 8.37 9.42 4.70
CA GLN A 192 9.23 10.34 5.45
C GLN A 192 8.66 11.76 5.47
N THR A 193 8.10 12.22 4.34
CA THR A 193 7.46 13.54 4.23
C THR A 193 6.24 13.62 5.13
N ILE A 194 5.37 12.60 5.12
CA ILE A 194 4.22 12.53 6.04
C ILE A 194 4.68 12.49 7.48
N ALA A 195 5.71 11.71 7.81
CA ALA A 195 6.23 11.60 9.18
C ALA A 195 6.79 12.94 9.70
N LYS A 196 7.40 13.74 8.81
CA LYS A 196 7.97 15.07 9.12
C LYS A 196 6.96 16.22 8.99
N SER A 197 5.77 15.97 8.44
CA SER A 197 4.75 16.98 8.26
C SER A 197 4.13 17.36 9.60
N ARG A 198 3.56 18.58 9.65
CA ARG A 198 2.78 19.00 10.81
C ARG A 198 1.56 18.09 10.95
N PRO A 199 1.36 17.44 12.10
CA PRO A 199 0.19 16.60 12.33
C PRO A 199 -1.04 17.45 12.61
N GLU A 200 -2.21 16.85 12.41
CA GLU A 200 -3.44 17.34 12.98
C GLU A 200 -3.77 16.52 14.23
N GLY A 201 -3.42 17.03 15.39
CA GLY A 201 -3.47 16.24 16.63
C GLY A 201 -2.62 14.96 16.52
N ALA A 202 -3.22 13.83 16.86
CA ALA A 202 -2.60 12.49 16.70
C ALA A 202 -2.78 11.90 15.29
N PHE A 203 -3.52 12.59 14.38
CA PHE A 203 -3.83 12.06 13.05
C PHE A 203 -2.60 12.11 12.13
N ARG A 204 -2.33 10.99 11.48
CA ARG A 204 -1.28 10.84 10.46
C ARG A 204 -1.86 10.23 9.20
N PRO A 205 -1.67 10.86 8.02
CA PRO A 205 -2.08 10.29 6.75
C PRO A 205 -1.40 8.95 6.47
N SER A 206 -2.15 8.01 5.90
CA SER A 206 -1.64 6.71 5.46
C SER A 206 -1.91 6.54 3.96
N PRO A 207 -0.88 6.48 3.11
CA PRO A 207 -1.05 6.28 1.67
C PRO A 207 -1.81 4.99 1.33
N VAL A 208 -1.62 3.94 2.11
CA VAL A 208 -2.35 2.67 1.94
C VAL A 208 -3.84 2.85 2.19
N ARG A 209 -4.23 3.55 3.26
CA ARG A 209 -5.64 3.82 3.55
C ARG A 209 -6.28 4.73 2.51
N MET A 210 -5.56 5.75 2.00
CA MET A 210 -6.04 6.61 0.92
C MET A 210 -6.40 5.79 -0.31
N ARG A 211 -5.48 4.92 -0.75
CA ARG A 211 -5.71 4.04 -1.88
C ARG A 211 -6.86 3.04 -1.64
N ASN A 212 -6.94 2.44 -0.47
CA ASN A 212 -8.05 1.55 -0.11
C ASN A 212 -9.39 2.30 -0.16
N THR A 213 -9.43 3.56 0.26
CA THR A 213 -10.62 4.42 0.18
C THR A 213 -11.07 4.59 -1.27
N TRP A 214 -10.14 4.87 -2.18
CA TRP A 214 -10.45 5.00 -3.61
C TRP A 214 -10.98 3.67 -4.20
N ILE A 215 -10.33 2.54 -3.91
CA ILE A 215 -10.78 1.23 -4.41
C ILE A 215 -12.19 0.91 -3.89
N VAL A 216 -12.43 1.08 -2.57
CA VAL A 216 -13.74 0.80 -1.97
C VAL A 216 -14.81 1.74 -2.53
N HIS A 217 -14.50 3.02 -2.76
CA HIS A 217 -15.41 3.96 -3.42
C HIS A 217 -15.85 3.43 -4.80
N HIS A 218 -14.91 3.01 -5.64
CA HIS A 218 -15.22 2.46 -6.96
C HIS A 218 -16.00 1.13 -6.92
N LEU A 219 -15.75 0.30 -5.91
CA LEU A 219 -16.54 -0.92 -5.69
C LEU A 219 -17.99 -0.60 -5.30
N ILE A 220 -18.19 0.41 -4.45
CA ILE A 220 -19.53 0.85 -4.03
C ILE A 220 -20.29 1.51 -5.19
N THR A 221 -19.59 2.29 -6.04
CA THR A 221 -20.21 2.97 -7.21
C THR A 221 -20.39 2.07 -8.42
N GLY A 222 -19.99 0.80 -8.34
CA GLY A 222 -20.21 -0.18 -9.41
C GLY A 222 -19.28 -0.04 -10.60
N THR A 223 -18.09 0.56 -10.43
CA THR A 223 -17.08 0.58 -11.50
C THR A 223 -16.70 -0.85 -11.89
N PRO A 224 -16.69 -1.20 -13.21
CA PRO A 224 -16.33 -2.54 -13.66
C PRO A 224 -14.96 -2.99 -13.13
N LEU A 225 -14.86 -4.25 -12.68
CA LEU A 225 -13.66 -4.75 -11.98
C LEU A 225 -12.41 -4.75 -12.86
N GLY A 226 -12.52 -5.03 -14.16
CA GLY A 226 -11.38 -5.02 -15.07
C GLY A 226 -10.73 -3.64 -15.18
N PRO A 227 -11.45 -2.59 -15.58
CA PRO A 227 -10.98 -1.21 -15.58
C PRO A 227 -10.46 -0.75 -14.22
N LEU A 228 -11.15 -1.07 -13.12
CA LEU A 228 -10.71 -0.74 -11.76
C LEU A 228 -9.37 -1.40 -11.42
N ALA A 229 -9.22 -2.70 -11.68
CA ALA A 229 -7.97 -3.42 -11.44
C ALA A 229 -6.83 -2.85 -12.29
N GLY A 230 -7.08 -2.56 -13.57
CA GLY A 230 -6.14 -1.92 -14.47
C GLY A 230 -5.69 -0.56 -13.96
N ALA A 231 -6.62 0.36 -13.66
CA ALA A 231 -6.32 1.68 -13.12
C ALA A 231 -5.60 1.60 -11.76
N ALA A 232 -5.99 0.66 -10.90
CA ALA A 232 -5.31 0.38 -9.66
C ALA A 232 -3.91 -0.24 -9.86
N GLY A 233 -3.58 -0.81 -11.02
CA GLY A 233 -2.35 -1.57 -11.27
C GLY A 233 -2.25 -2.78 -10.35
N LEU A 234 -3.31 -3.57 -10.32
CA LEU A 234 -3.40 -4.83 -9.57
C LEU A 234 -3.19 -6.00 -10.53
N ASP A 235 -2.18 -6.80 -10.27
CA ASP A 235 -1.91 -8.03 -11.03
C ASP A 235 -2.84 -9.18 -10.62
N THR A 236 -3.48 -9.06 -9.46
CA THR A 236 -4.41 -10.06 -8.90
C THR A 236 -5.55 -9.38 -8.15
N PHE A 237 -6.70 -10.05 -8.06
CA PHE A 237 -7.87 -9.55 -7.31
C PHE A 237 -7.75 -9.69 -5.78
N ARG A 238 -6.67 -10.23 -5.26
CA ARG A 238 -6.47 -10.46 -3.83
C ARG A 238 -6.65 -9.19 -2.96
N THR A 239 -6.26 -8.02 -3.49
CA THR A 239 -6.47 -6.75 -2.79
C THR A 239 -7.96 -6.40 -2.74
N ILE A 240 -8.67 -6.58 -3.86
CA ILE A 240 -10.11 -6.32 -3.94
C ILE A 240 -10.85 -7.26 -2.98
N GLU A 241 -10.56 -8.57 -3.03
CA GLU A 241 -11.14 -9.58 -2.13
C GLU A 241 -11.08 -9.14 -0.66
N LYS A 242 -9.92 -8.67 -0.21
CA LYS A 242 -9.73 -8.18 1.16
C LYS A 242 -10.51 -6.90 1.48
N LEU A 243 -10.83 -6.11 0.47
CA LEU A 243 -11.55 -4.85 0.63
C LEU A 243 -13.07 -5.01 0.54
N LEU A 244 -13.57 -6.14 0.03
CA LEU A 244 -15.01 -6.42 -0.03
C LEU A 244 -15.71 -6.35 1.33
N GLN A 245 -15.00 -6.65 2.42
CA GLN A 245 -15.54 -6.51 3.78
C GLN A 245 -15.97 -5.08 4.15
N PHE A 246 -15.50 -4.07 3.40
CA PHE A 246 -15.85 -2.66 3.60
C PHE A 246 -16.90 -2.15 2.61
N VAL A 247 -17.33 -2.99 1.69
CA VAL A 247 -18.40 -2.67 0.73
C VAL A 247 -19.74 -3.04 1.36
N PRO A 248 -20.71 -2.12 1.44
CA PRO A 248 -22.03 -2.44 1.96
C PRO A 248 -22.66 -3.58 1.16
N VAL A 249 -23.30 -4.51 1.88
CA VAL A 249 -24.06 -5.59 1.23
C VAL A 249 -25.40 -5.02 0.78
N PRO A 250 -25.72 -5.06 -0.53
CA PRO A 250 -27.01 -4.59 -1.03
C PRO A 250 -28.17 -5.42 -0.47
N SER A 251 -29.36 -4.86 -0.44
CA SER A 251 -30.56 -5.58 -0.02
C SER A 251 -30.86 -6.77 -0.95
N HIS A 252 -31.58 -7.76 -0.47
CA HIS A 252 -31.99 -8.91 -1.28
C HIS A 252 -32.75 -8.51 -2.55
N SER A 253 -33.55 -7.45 -2.49
CA SER A 253 -34.26 -6.91 -3.66
C SER A 253 -33.32 -6.30 -4.71
N GLU A 254 -32.33 -5.53 -4.26
CA GLU A 254 -31.31 -4.93 -5.15
C GLU A 254 -30.44 -6.02 -5.79
N ILE A 255 -29.99 -7.02 -5.01
CA ILE A 255 -29.22 -8.16 -5.54
C ILE A 255 -30.03 -8.90 -6.59
N ARG A 256 -31.29 -9.23 -6.28
CA ARG A 256 -32.20 -9.93 -7.21
C ARG A 256 -32.42 -9.13 -8.50
N HIS A 257 -32.63 -7.82 -8.38
CA HIS A 257 -32.82 -6.93 -9.51
C HIS A 257 -31.56 -6.85 -10.39
N SER A 258 -30.39 -6.66 -9.79
CA SER A 258 -29.12 -6.59 -10.49
C SER A 258 -28.80 -7.89 -11.23
N MET A 259 -28.94 -9.05 -10.58
CA MET A 259 -28.66 -10.35 -11.19
C MET A 259 -29.59 -10.70 -12.34
N ARG A 260 -30.86 -10.26 -12.29
CA ARG A 260 -31.82 -10.50 -13.38
C ARG A 260 -31.60 -9.63 -14.61
N ARG A 261 -30.96 -8.48 -14.47
CA ARG A 261 -30.65 -7.54 -15.57
C ARG A 261 -29.32 -7.85 -16.28
N ALA A 262 -28.50 -8.72 -15.74
CA ALA A 262 -27.15 -8.98 -16.26
C ALA A 262 -27.12 -9.43 -17.73
N LEU A 263 -28.15 -10.11 -18.22
CA LEU A 263 -28.25 -10.58 -19.62
C LEU A 263 -28.74 -9.51 -20.62
N GLN A 264 -29.32 -8.41 -20.15
CA GLN A 264 -29.79 -7.33 -21.03
C GLN A 264 -28.69 -6.38 -21.50
N MET A 265 -27.51 -6.45 -20.94
CA MET A 265 -26.35 -5.59 -21.26
C MET A 265 -25.43 -6.21 -22.33
N ILE A 266 -25.73 -7.43 -22.82
CA ILE A 266 -24.90 -8.15 -23.81
C ILE A 266 -25.56 -8.14 -25.24
N SER A 267 -26.71 -7.58 -25.34
CA SER A 267 -27.41 -7.32 -26.60
C SER A 267 -27.31 -5.83 -26.95
#